data_f320d1905878ab18442f4e630e8c42a5
#
_entry.id   f320d1905878ab18442f4e630e8c42a5
#
_cell.length_a   1.000
_cell.length_b   1.000
_cell.length_c   1.000
_cell.angle_alpha   90.00
_cell.angle_beta   90.00
_cell.angle_gamma   90.00
#
_symmetry.space_group_name_H-M   'P 1'
#
loop_
_entity.id
_entity.type
_entity.pdbx_description
1 polymer ?
#
loop_
_entity_poly.entity_id
_entity_poly.type
_entity_poly.pdbx_seq_one_letter_code
_entity_poly.pdbx_strand_id
1 'polypeptide(L)'
;MPCGLMNKLEFRFGNTLSFSFDIQHADSNSLARVGTINTPHGPIQTPAFIPVGTKATVKSVLPESMKDLGAQALLSNAYHLYLQPGPDVLDEAGGLAKFMNWPGPTFTDSGGFQVLSLGVGFKKVLAMDAQTTR
;
A
#
# COMPACT_ATOMS: atom_id res chain seq x y z
N MET A 1 -1.25 -31.57 -23.54
CA MET A 1 -2.39 -31.01 -22.78
C MET A 1 -2.03 -29.55 -22.50
N PRO A 2 -2.77 -28.56 -22.98
CA PRO A 2 -2.49 -27.20 -22.64
C PRO A 2 -2.79 -27.03 -21.15
N CYS A 3 -1.77 -26.65 -20.38
CA CYS A 3 -1.92 -26.17 -19.02
C CYS A 3 -2.86 -24.97 -19.06
N GLY A 4 -4.09 -25.15 -18.59
CA GLY A 4 -5.03 -24.05 -18.50
C GLY A 4 -4.45 -23.03 -17.52
N LEU A 5 -3.83 -21.97 -18.07
CA LEU A 5 -3.44 -20.82 -17.27
C LEU A 5 -4.70 -20.32 -16.57
N MET A 6 -4.65 -20.30 -15.25
CA MET A 6 -5.68 -19.62 -14.46
C MET A 6 -5.63 -18.14 -14.87
N ASN A 7 -6.54 -17.76 -15.78
CA ASN A 7 -6.62 -16.38 -16.26
C ASN A 7 -7.18 -15.41 -15.21
N LYS A 8 -7.54 -15.93 -14.03
CA LYS A 8 -8.13 -15.14 -12.95
C LYS A 8 -7.76 -15.71 -11.59
N LEU A 9 -7.31 -14.84 -10.70
CA LEU A 9 -7.11 -15.11 -9.29
C LEU A 9 -8.16 -14.31 -8.49
N GLU A 10 -8.94 -14.97 -7.65
CA GLU A 10 -9.99 -14.34 -6.86
C GLU A 10 -9.76 -14.59 -5.36
N PHE A 11 -9.94 -13.53 -4.58
CA PHE A 11 -10.00 -13.60 -3.12
C PHE A 11 -11.38 -13.14 -2.66
N ARG A 12 -11.99 -13.91 -1.73
CA ARG A 12 -13.31 -13.61 -1.20
C ARG A 12 -13.25 -13.51 0.32
N PHE A 13 -13.92 -12.51 0.86
CA PHE A 13 -14.23 -12.42 2.28
C PHE A 13 -15.75 -12.57 2.45
N GLY A 14 -16.17 -13.72 3.01
CA GLY A 14 -17.59 -14.08 3.02
C GLY A 14 -18.13 -14.31 1.60
N ASN A 15 -19.30 -13.79 1.32
CA ASN A 15 -19.95 -13.89 0.00
C ASN A 15 -19.57 -12.77 -0.96
N THR A 16 -18.76 -11.81 -0.56
CA THR A 16 -18.39 -10.65 -1.38
C THR A 16 -17.03 -10.86 -2.03
N LEU A 17 -16.94 -10.65 -3.35
CA LEU A 17 -15.67 -10.59 -4.06
C LEU A 17 -14.95 -9.33 -3.61
N SER A 18 -13.83 -9.48 -2.91
CA SER A 18 -13.08 -8.34 -2.37
C SER A 18 -11.86 -7.98 -3.22
N PHE A 19 -11.32 -8.95 -3.97
CA PHE A 19 -10.10 -8.78 -4.72
C PHE A 19 -10.00 -9.82 -5.85
N SER A 20 -9.59 -9.38 -7.06
CA SER A 20 -9.25 -10.30 -8.15
C SER A 20 -8.12 -9.76 -9.01
N PHE A 21 -7.45 -10.66 -9.72
CA PHE A 21 -6.50 -10.31 -10.77
C PHE A 21 -6.90 -11.01 -12.06
N ASP A 22 -7.22 -10.22 -13.08
CA ASP A 22 -7.64 -10.70 -14.39
C ASP A 22 -6.49 -10.51 -15.39
N ILE A 23 -5.93 -11.61 -15.90
CA ILE A 23 -4.86 -11.58 -16.88
C ILE A 23 -5.47 -11.30 -18.25
N GLN A 24 -5.05 -10.21 -18.89
CA GLN A 24 -5.50 -9.79 -20.22
C GLN A 24 -4.58 -10.33 -21.31
N HIS A 25 -3.27 -10.38 -21.04
CA HIS A 25 -2.29 -10.92 -21.97
C HIS A 25 -1.12 -11.53 -21.22
N ALA A 26 -0.61 -12.66 -21.69
CA ALA A 26 0.59 -13.31 -21.18
C ALA A 26 1.58 -13.49 -22.34
N ASP A 27 2.85 -13.19 -22.08
CA ASP A 27 3.90 -13.44 -23.05
C ASP A 27 4.17 -14.94 -23.19
N SER A 28 4.34 -15.42 -24.42
CA SER A 28 4.60 -16.83 -24.70
C SER A 28 6.02 -17.29 -24.34
N ASN A 29 6.96 -16.36 -24.23
CA ASN A 29 8.39 -16.64 -24.08
C ASN A 29 8.92 -16.31 -22.68
N SER A 30 8.10 -15.72 -21.81
CA SER A 30 8.48 -15.33 -20.46
C SER A 30 7.31 -15.43 -19.49
N LEU A 31 7.55 -15.10 -18.22
CA LEU A 31 6.50 -15.01 -17.19
C LEU A 31 5.81 -13.63 -17.19
N ALA A 32 6.11 -12.76 -18.15
CA ALA A 32 5.51 -11.43 -18.23
C ALA A 32 4.02 -11.51 -18.57
N ARG A 33 3.23 -10.67 -17.93
CA ARG A 33 1.79 -10.58 -18.15
C ARG A 33 1.27 -9.19 -17.87
N VAL A 34 0.22 -8.83 -18.60
CA VAL A 34 -0.57 -7.61 -18.42
C VAL A 34 -1.94 -8.01 -17.89
N GLY A 35 -2.46 -7.27 -16.95
CA GLY A 35 -3.76 -7.57 -16.38
C GLY A 35 -4.34 -6.42 -15.58
N THR A 36 -5.46 -6.69 -14.93
CA THR A 36 -6.14 -5.73 -14.06
C THR A 36 -6.29 -6.32 -12.67
N ILE A 37 -5.82 -5.59 -11.67
CA ILE A 37 -6.12 -5.85 -10.27
C ILE A 37 -7.43 -5.14 -9.95
N ASN A 38 -8.48 -5.89 -9.62
CA ASN A 38 -9.75 -5.32 -9.18
C ASN A 38 -9.75 -5.24 -7.67
N THR A 39 -10.05 -4.06 -7.13
CA THR A 39 -10.17 -3.80 -5.71
C THR A 39 -11.53 -3.15 -5.39
N PRO A 40 -12.00 -3.17 -4.13
CA PRO A 40 -13.21 -2.45 -3.74
C PRO A 40 -13.15 -0.94 -3.98
N HIS A 41 -11.94 -0.39 -4.14
CA HIS A 41 -11.70 1.05 -4.32
C HIS A 41 -11.37 1.44 -5.77
N GLY A 42 -11.47 0.50 -6.70
CA GLY A 42 -11.23 0.71 -8.12
C GLY A 42 -10.18 -0.25 -8.72
N PRO A 43 -10.11 -0.32 -10.05
CA PRO A 43 -9.16 -1.18 -10.75
C PRO A 43 -7.78 -0.53 -10.83
N ILE A 44 -6.75 -1.40 -10.92
CA ILE A 44 -5.37 -1.02 -11.20
C ILE A 44 -4.90 -1.81 -12.40
N GLN A 45 -4.56 -1.15 -13.49
CA GLN A 45 -4.02 -1.78 -14.67
C GLN A 45 -2.52 -2.02 -14.51
N THR A 46 -2.08 -3.24 -14.79
CA THR A 46 -0.67 -3.63 -14.67
C THR A 46 -0.02 -3.79 -16.04
N PRO A 47 1.28 -3.44 -16.16
CA PRO A 47 2.16 -2.92 -15.10
C PRO A 47 1.76 -1.53 -14.63
N ALA A 48 1.92 -1.24 -13.34
CA ALA A 48 1.59 0.04 -12.73
C ALA A 48 2.75 0.56 -11.88
N PHE A 49 2.98 1.86 -11.92
CA PHE A 49 3.82 2.55 -10.95
C PHE A 49 2.95 2.99 -9.76
N ILE A 50 3.38 2.64 -8.55
CA ILE A 50 2.67 3.00 -7.32
C ILE A 50 3.51 4.01 -6.55
N PRO A 51 3.16 5.32 -6.58
CA PRO A 51 3.87 6.35 -5.82
C PRO A 51 3.80 6.10 -4.31
N VAL A 52 4.90 6.42 -3.62
CA VAL A 52 5.02 6.21 -2.19
C VAL A 52 4.76 7.51 -1.43
N GLY A 53 3.73 7.48 -0.59
CA GLY A 53 3.43 8.50 0.41
C GLY A 53 3.68 7.97 1.82
N THR A 54 4.93 8.01 2.28
CA THR A 54 5.41 7.37 3.51
C THR A 54 4.52 7.61 4.74
N LYS A 55 4.10 8.86 4.96
CA LYS A 55 3.21 9.28 6.04
C LYS A 55 1.88 9.79 5.49
N ALA A 56 1.23 9.00 4.64
CA ALA A 56 -0.01 9.36 3.97
C ALA A 56 0.08 10.62 3.08
N THR A 57 1.27 10.97 2.60
CA THR A 57 1.45 12.08 1.66
C THR A 57 2.63 11.84 0.72
N VAL A 58 2.44 12.13 -0.56
CA VAL A 58 3.52 12.16 -1.54
C VAL A 58 4.17 13.54 -1.47
N LYS A 59 5.46 13.58 -1.16
CA LYS A 59 6.18 14.85 -0.96
C LYS A 59 6.11 15.73 -2.18
N SER A 60 5.79 17.02 -1.97
CA SER A 60 5.76 18.07 -2.99
C SER A 60 4.72 17.87 -4.10
N VAL A 61 3.77 16.96 -3.94
CA VAL A 61 2.67 16.75 -4.89
C VAL A 61 1.34 16.76 -4.14
N LEU A 62 0.41 17.57 -4.61
CA LEU A 62 -0.95 17.60 -4.04
C LEU A 62 -1.69 16.29 -4.34
N PRO A 63 -2.53 15.78 -3.43
CA PRO A 63 -3.29 14.55 -3.64
C PRO A 63 -4.14 14.59 -4.91
N GLU A 64 -4.77 15.71 -5.20
CA GLU A 64 -5.59 15.91 -6.40
C GLU A 64 -4.77 15.75 -7.68
N SER A 65 -3.53 16.24 -7.69
CA SER A 65 -2.63 16.13 -8.85
C SER A 65 -2.15 14.72 -9.12
N MET A 66 -2.16 13.84 -8.13
CA MET A 66 -1.72 12.44 -8.31
C MET A 66 -2.56 11.70 -9.34
N LYS A 67 -3.87 11.94 -9.35
CA LYS A 67 -4.77 11.33 -10.33
C LYS A 67 -4.51 11.86 -11.74
N ASP A 68 -4.30 13.16 -11.87
CA ASP A 68 -4.01 13.81 -13.16
C ASP A 68 -2.68 13.36 -13.74
N LEU A 69 -1.71 13.04 -12.86
CA LEU A 69 -0.42 12.44 -13.23
C LEU A 69 -0.52 10.94 -13.57
N GLY A 70 -1.71 10.35 -13.49
CA GLY A 70 -1.96 8.96 -13.87
C GLY A 70 -1.69 7.92 -12.78
N ALA A 71 -1.54 8.32 -11.52
CA ALA A 71 -1.46 7.37 -10.41
C ALA A 71 -2.79 6.61 -10.29
N GLN A 72 -2.70 5.28 -10.18
CA GLN A 72 -3.86 4.41 -10.03
C GLN A 72 -4.03 3.92 -8.58
N ALA A 73 -2.93 3.92 -7.82
CA ALA A 73 -2.90 3.55 -6.42
C ALA A 73 -1.76 4.30 -5.71
N LEU A 74 -1.85 4.45 -4.40
CA LEU A 74 -0.79 5.04 -3.57
C LEU A 74 -0.37 4.05 -2.47
N LEU A 75 0.92 4.10 -2.10
CA LEU A 75 1.48 3.28 -1.03
C LEU A 75 1.88 4.15 0.15
N SER A 76 1.57 3.70 1.37
CA SER A 76 2.04 4.30 2.62
C SER A 76 2.73 3.24 3.49
N ASN A 77 3.64 3.67 4.36
CA ASN A 77 4.39 2.75 5.20
C ASN A 77 3.73 2.59 6.57
N ALA A 78 3.30 1.38 6.89
CA ALA A 78 2.55 1.07 8.11
C ALA A 78 3.28 1.49 9.38
N TYR A 79 4.58 1.24 9.49
CA TYR A 79 5.39 1.63 10.65
C TYR A 79 5.39 3.15 10.86
N HIS A 80 5.55 3.92 9.79
CA HIS A 80 5.56 5.38 9.87
C HIS A 80 4.18 5.95 10.21
N LEU A 81 3.11 5.36 9.67
CA LEU A 81 1.74 5.75 10.01
C LEU A 81 1.39 5.45 11.46
N TYR A 82 1.88 4.32 11.99
CA TYR A 82 1.70 3.95 13.39
C TYR A 82 2.34 4.96 14.34
N LEU A 83 3.56 5.43 14.01
CA LEU A 83 4.25 6.44 14.82
C LEU A 83 3.65 7.83 14.65
N GLN A 84 3.20 8.17 13.44
CA GLN A 84 2.64 9.49 13.11
C GLN A 84 1.84 9.42 11.80
N PRO A 85 0.53 9.74 11.79
CA PRO A 85 -0.24 10.41 12.87
C PRO A 85 -0.68 9.48 14.02
N GLY A 86 -0.57 8.17 13.86
CA GLY A 86 -1.08 7.16 14.75
C GLY A 86 -2.41 6.56 14.28
N PRO A 87 -2.75 5.35 14.77
CA PRO A 87 -3.95 4.63 14.33
C PRO A 87 -5.24 5.36 14.67
N ASP A 88 -5.32 5.99 15.84
CA ASP A 88 -6.54 6.66 16.30
C ASP A 88 -6.94 7.83 15.38
N VAL A 89 -5.96 8.63 14.93
CA VAL A 89 -6.18 9.75 14.00
C VAL A 89 -6.64 9.24 12.63
N LEU A 90 -6.07 8.12 12.16
CA LEU A 90 -6.47 7.52 10.90
C LEU A 90 -7.88 6.93 10.95
N ASP A 91 -8.25 6.34 12.08
CA ASP A 91 -9.60 5.81 12.30
C ASP A 91 -10.65 6.94 12.37
N GLU A 92 -10.36 7.99 13.13
CA GLU A 92 -11.22 9.19 13.22
C GLU A 92 -11.40 9.87 11.84
N ALA A 93 -10.37 9.90 11.00
CA ALA A 93 -10.46 10.40 9.64
C ALA A 93 -11.30 9.50 8.71
N GLY A 94 -11.64 8.28 9.13
CA GLY A 94 -12.37 7.29 8.36
C GLY A 94 -11.50 6.47 7.40
N GLY A 95 -10.25 6.25 7.79
CA GLY A 95 -9.27 5.39 7.13
C GLY A 95 -8.24 6.15 6.29
N LEU A 96 -7.23 5.39 5.84
CA LEU A 96 -6.06 5.92 5.17
C LEU A 96 -6.40 6.73 3.91
N ALA A 97 -7.26 6.21 3.05
CA ALA A 97 -7.62 6.86 1.79
C ALA A 97 -8.27 8.24 2.02
N LYS A 98 -9.17 8.35 3.00
CA LYS A 98 -9.77 9.64 3.36
C LYS A 98 -8.76 10.60 3.98
N PHE A 99 -7.89 10.09 4.85
CA PHE A 99 -6.82 10.89 5.45
C PHE A 99 -5.84 11.43 4.39
N MET A 100 -5.58 10.66 3.34
CA MET A 100 -4.74 11.06 2.21
C MET A 100 -5.45 11.99 1.21
N ASN A 101 -6.75 12.20 1.33
CA ASN A 101 -7.59 12.79 0.30
C ASN A 101 -7.44 12.07 -1.06
N TRP A 102 -7.36 10.76 -1.03
CA TRP A 102 -7.16 9.91 -2.20
C TRP A 102 -8.36 8.97 -2.39
N PRO A 103 -9.12 9.06 -3.49
CA PRO A 103 -10.33 8.27 -3.70
C PRO A 103 -10.08 6.86 -4.22
N GLY A 104 -8.84 6.54 -4.60
CA GLY A 104 -8.46 5.27 -5.21
C GLY A 104 -7.91 4.24 -4.23
N PRO A 105 -7.44 3.11 -4.76
CA PRO A 105 -6.80 2.06 -3.96
C PRO A 105 -5.57 2.55 -3.22
N THR A 106 -5.39 2.04 -2.00
CA THR A 106 -4.18 2.27 -1.19
C THR A 106 -3.52 0.95 -0.83
N PHE A 107 -2.20 0.97 -0.72
CA PHE A 107 -1.39 -0.13 -0.20
C PHE A 107 -0.66 0.31 1.06
N THR A 108 -0.44 -0.63 1.96
CA THR A 108 0.53 -0.48 3.04
C THR A 108 1.52 -1.64 3.00
N ASP A 109 2.77 -1.37 3.35
CA ASP A 109 3.73 -2.43 3.63
C ASP A 109 3.46 -3.09 4.98
N SER A 110 4.19 -4.17 5.30
CA SER A 110 4.07 -4.85 6.60
C SER A 110 4.74 -4.10 7.75
N GLY A 111 5.63 -3.16 7.47
CA GLY A 111 6.46 -2.48 8.46
C GLY A 111 7.51 -3.36 9.14
N GLY A 112 7.61 -4.64 8.80
CA GLY A 112 8.46 -5.61 9.49
C GLY A 112 9.95 -5.25 9.46
N PHE A 113 10.45 -4.79 8.32
CA PHE A 113 11.84 -4.35 8.20
C PHE A 113 12.15 -3.15 9.10
N GLN A 114 11.25 -2.17 9.14
CA GLN A 114 11.39 -0.96 9.95
C GLN A 114 11.36 -1.28 11.44
N VAL A 115 10.47 -2.20 11.87
CA VAL A 115 10.42 -2.65 13.27
C VAL A 115 11.73 -3.31 13.69
N LEU A 116 12.30 -4.15 12.83
CA LEU A 116 13.58 -4.81 13.12
C LEU A 116 14.76 -3.84 13.07
N SER A 117 14.85 -3.01 12.04
CA SER A 117 16.02 -2.14 11.82
C SER A 117 16.01 -0.88 12.67
N LEU A 118 14.85 -0.24 12.84
CA LEU A 118 14.70 1.00 13.59
C LEU A 118 14.36 0.74 15.07
N GLY A 119 13.69 -0.37 15.38
CA GLY A 119 13.36 -0.77 16.75
C GLY A 119 14.58 -0.98 17.64
N VAL A 120 15.69 -1.48 17.09
CA VAL A 120 16.96 -1.61 17.79
C VAL A 120 17.58 -0.23 18.06
N GLY A 121 17.48 0.70 17.09
CA GLY A 121 17.92 2.09 17.25
C GLY A 121 17.08 2.85 18.30
N PHE A 122 15.76 2.63 18.31
CA PHE A 122 14.85 3.26 19.25
C PHE A 122 15.08 2.80 20.70
N LYS A 123 15.35 1.51 20.92
CA LYS A 123 15.76 0.99 22.25
C LYS A 123 17.03 1.64 22.75
N LYS A 124 17.99 1.94 21.87
CA LYS A 124 19.24 2.62 22.22
C LYS A 124 19.00 4.08 22.63
N VAL A 125 18.08 4.79 21.94
CA VAL A 125 17.69 6.16 22.28
C VAL A 125 16.98 6.21 23.64
N LEU A 126 16.02 5.33 23.87
CA LEU A 126 15.31 5.23 25.16
C LEU A 126 16.27 4.89 26.33
N ALA A 127 17.28 4.04 26.09
CA ALA A 127 18.29 3.71 27.07
C ALA A 127 19.21 4.90 27.38
N MET A 128 19.46 5.76 26.41
CA MET A 128 20.22 7.01 26.62
C MET A 128 19.43 8.04 27.43
N ASP A 129 18.13 8.21 27.14
CA ASP A 129 17.26 9.11 27.90
C ASP A 129 17.12 8.66 29.38
N ALA A 130 17.02 7.36 29.62
CA ALA A 130 16.95 6.81 30.99
C ALA A 130 18.27 7.02 31.79
N GLN A 131 19.40 7.23 31.12
CA GLN A 131 20.67 7.54 31.77
C GLN A 131 20.88 9.05 32.03
N THR A 132 20.15 9.89 31.32
CA THR A 132 20.27 11.37 31.44
C THR A 132 19.38 11.95 32.57
N THR A 133 18.49 11.14 33.14
CA THR A 133 17.55 11.52 34.21
C THR A 133 18.03 11.09 35.60
N ARG A 134 19.32 10.90 35.82
CA ARG A 134 19.92 10.65 37.17
C ARG A 134 20.83 11.78 37.60
#